data_625c0e9a16bd0ee2f3439f0657331adc
#
_entry.id   625c0e9a16bd0ee2f3439f0657331adc
#
_cell.length_a   1.000
_cell.length_b   1.000
_cell.length_c   1.000
_cell.angle_alpha   90.00
_cell.angle_beta   90.00
_cell.angle_gamma   90.00
#
_symmetry.space_group_name_H-M   'P 1'
#
loop_
_entity.id
_entity.type
_entity.pdbx_description
1 polymer ?
#
loop_
_entity_poly.entity_id
_entity_poly.type
_entity_poly.pdbx_seq_one_letter_code
_entity_poly.pdbx_strand_id
1 'polypeptide(L)'
;QSWYYTQDRITRITWKRMKIAVLADIHGNLPALAAVAADIAAWNPDAIAVGGDIVNRGPSSAACLRFVQERCADSGWRLIRGNHEDYVISVVHDPTDRPGIEGAIRRNVRWTADQLGAAAAELERLPEIISMHDPAGGEVRIVHASMRHNRDNVLATTPDDELREQIAPPCPLIVVGHTHRPLIRRIDSTLVVNVGSVGLPFDGDTRACYGRMEWRDGIWHAEIVRLPYDRERAEYDFIATGYLDTSGPVARLVYDEFRTGWPRIYTWVSRYREAVLAGELSVDESIDELLALCNGGPPPDWKQPAAPFS
;
A
#
# COMPACT_ATOMS: atom_id res chain seq x y z
N GLN A 1 -68.80 -17.39 8.12
CA GLN A 1 -67.71 -16.43 8.45
C GLN A 1 -66.41 -17.02 7.94
N SER A 2 -65.92 -16.45 6.80
CA SER A 2 -64.76 -16.86 6.07
C SER A 2 -63.56 -16.07 6.56
N TRP A 3 -62.50 -16.77 7.06
CA TRP A 3 -61.22 -16.17 7.34
C TRP A 3 -60.34 -16.25 6.13
N TYR A 4 -60.08 -15.10 5.47
CA TYR A 4 -59.07 -14.98 4.44
C TYR A 4 -57.68 -14.76 5.05
N TYR A 5 -56.83 -15.74 4.98
CA TYR A 5 -55.40 -15.57 5.16
C TYR A 5 -54.82 -14.93 3.90
N THR A 6 -54.45 -13.68 3.98
CA THR A 6 -53.60 -13.04 2.99
C THR A 6 -52.18 -13.54 3.23
N GLN A 7 -51.64 -14.34 2.33
CA GLN A 7 -50.22 -14.64 2.27
C GLN A 7 -49.50 -13.34 1.89
N ASP A 8 -48.84 -12.72 2.90
CA ASP A 8 -47.85 -11.67 2.67
C ASP A 8 -46.77 -12.23 1.75
N ARG A 9 -46.66 -11.67 0.56
CA ARG A 9 -45.55 -11.87 -0.33
C ARG A 9 -44.32 -11.31 0.39
N ILE A 10 -43.50 -12.17 0.97
CA ILE A 10 -42.14 -11.86 1.35
C ILE A 10 -41.42 -11.53 0.04
N THR A 11 -41.38 -10.27 -0.32
CA THR A 11 -40.53 -9.77 -1.40
C THR A 11 -39.12 -10.15 -1.00
N ARG A 12 -38.54 -11.18 -1.63
CA ARG A 12 -37.10 -11.45 -1.55
C ARG A 12 -36.38 -10.17 -1.97
N ILE A 13 -35.83 -9.44 -1.01
CA ILE A 13 -34.89 -8.37 -1.29
C ILE A 13 -33.70 -9.04 -1.95
N THR A 14 -33.63 -8.96 -3.28
CA THR A 14 -32.45 -9.39 -4.04
C THR A 14 -31.38 -8.34 -3.80
N TRP A 15 -30.53 -8.56 -2.80
CA TRP A 15 -29.37 -7.73 -2.59
C TRP A 15 -28.53 -7.74 -3.85
N LYS A 16 -28.33 -6.55 -4.44
CA LYS A 16 -27.41 -6.41 -5.56
C LYS A 16 -26.01 -6.78 -5.04
N ARG A 17 -25.29 -7.59 -5.82
CA ARG A 17 -23.86 -7.82 -5.55
C ARG A 17 -23.07 -6.59 -5.96
N MET A 18 -21.96 -6.34 -5.27
CA MET A 18 -20.98 -5.32 -5.63
C MET A 18 -19.58 -5.87 -5.37
N LYS A 19 -18.69 -5.70 -6.33
CA LYS A 19 -17.30 -6.12 -6.27
C LYS A 19 -16.38 -4.91 -6.34
N ILE A 20 -15.44 -4.79 -5.43
CA ILE A 20 -14.43 -3.73 -5.42
C ILE A 20 -13.06 -4.38 -5.36
N ALA A 21 -12.16 -4.04 -6.30
CA ALA A 21 -10.74 -4.34 -6.20
C ALA A 21 -10.00 -3.13 -5.63
N VAL A 22 -9.16 -3.35 -4.64
CA VAL A 22 -8.27 -2.30 -4.11
C VAL A 22 -6.84 -2.81 -4.11
N LEU A 23 -5.95 -2.03 -4.71
CA LEU A 23 -4.52 -2.26 -4.75
C LEU A 23 -3.80 -1.03 -4.18
N ALA A 24 -2.68 -1.22 -3.49
CA ALA A 24 -1.92 -0.14 -2.87
C ALA A 24 -0.42 -0.48 -2.86
N ASP A 25 0.41 0.48 -2.51
CA ASP A 25 1.83 0.29 -2.24
C ASP A 25 2.56 -0.40 -3.42
N ILE A 26 2.42 0.21 -4.62
CA ILE A 26 2.98 -0.28 -5.89
C ILE A 26 4.49 -0.07 -5.93
N HIS A 27 4.94 1.08 -5.41
CA HIS A 27 6.36 1.41 -5.26
C HIS A 27 7.20 1.16 -6.52
N GLY A 28 6.74 1.67 -7.67
CA GLY A 28 7.50 1.60 -8.91
C GLY A 28 7.78 0.18 -9.42
N ASN A 29 7.04 -0.83 -8.99
CA ASN A 29 7.15 -2.21 -9.45
C ASN A 29 6.15 -2.48 -10.58
N LEU A 30 6.54 -2.13 -11.81
CA LEU A 30 5.67 -2.24 -12.98
C LEU A 30 5.27 -3.70 -13.31
N PRO A 31 6.16 -4.71 -13.24
CA PRO A 31 5.78 -6.09 -13.49
C PRO A 31 4.72 -6.60 -12.50
N ALA A 32 4.82 -6.25 -11.22
CA ALA A 32 3.83 -6.61 -10.21
C ALA A 32 2.49 -5.92 -10.47
N LEU A 33 2.51 -4.61 -10.78
CA LEU A 33 1.31 -3.85 -11.15
C LEU A 33 0.61 -4.46 -12.37
N ALA A 34 1.36 -4.83 -13.40
CA ALA A 34 0.80 -5.43 -14.61
C ALA A 34 0.11 -6.79 -14.32
N ALA A 35 0.72 -7.63 -13.49
CA ALA A 35 0.14 -8.90 -13.08
C ALA A 35 -1.17 -8.71 -12.29
N VAL A 36 -1.18 -7.79 -11.32
CA VAL A 36 -2.38 -7.46 -10.53
C VAL A 36 -3.48 -6.87 -11.42
N ALA A 37 -3.15 -5.97 -12.34
CA ALA A 37 -4.12 -5.38 -13.25
C ALA A 37 -4.77 -6.43 -14.17
N ALA A 38 -4.00 -7.41 -14.65
CA ALA A 38 -4.52 -8.50 -15.47
C ALA A 38 -5.50 -9.40 -14.69
N ASP A 39 -5.17 -9.72 -13.45
CA ASP A 39 -6.02 -10.54 -12.58
C ASP A 39 -7.30 -9.80 -12.16
N ILE A 40 -7.21 -8.50 -11.87
CA ILE A 40 -8.37 -7.64 -11.60
C ILE A 40 -9.29 -7.60 -12.84
N ALA A 41 -8.74 -7.44 -14.04
CA ALA A 41 -9.53 -7.44 -15.27
C ALA A 41 -10.28 -8.78 -15.48
N ALA A 42 -9.63 -9.91 -15.19
CA ALA A 42 -10.26 -11.23 -15.26
C ALA A 42 -11.36 -11.42 -14.20
N TRP A 43 -11.18 -10.86 -12.98
CA TRP A 43 -12.20 -10.90 -11.93
C TRP A 43 -13.40 -9.99 -12.20
N ASN A 44 -13.24 -8.97 -13.04
CA ASN A 44 -14.25 -8.04 -13.52
C ASN A 44 -15.05 -7.38 -12.36
N PRO A 45 -14.44 -6.53 -11.54
CA PRO A 45 -15.11 -5.82 -10.47
C PRO A 45 -15.94 -4.63 -10.98
N ASP A 46 -16.88 -4.15 -10.15
CA ASP A 46 -17.71 -2.97 -10.44
C ASP A 46 -16.94 -1.66 -10.18
N ALA A 47 -15.93 -1.69 -9.31
CA ALA A 47 -15.05 -0.55 -9.02
C ALA A 47 -13.62 -1.00 -8.73
N ILE A 48 -12.66 -0.15 -9.10
CA ILE A 48 -11.23 -0.37 -8.85
C ILE A 48 -10.66 0.89 -8.22
N ALA A 49 -9.90 0.72 -7.13
CA ALA A 49 -9.25 1.82 -6.46
C ALA A 49 -7.77 1.53 -6.17
N VAL A 50 -6.94 2.55 -6.33
CA VAL A 50 -5.52 2.55 -5.98
C VAL A 50 -5.36 3.35 -4.69
N GLY A 51 -4.94 2.67 -3.63
CA GLY A 51 -4.84 3.17 -2.27
C GLY A 51 -3.57 3.99 -1.96
N GLY A 52 -2.92 4.59 -2.97
CA GLY A 52 -1.71 5.40 -2.81
C GLY A 52 -0.41 4.60 -2.92
N ASP A 53 0.71 5.30 -2.72
CA ASP A 53 2.08 4.79 -2.81
C ASP A 53 2.39 4.07 -4.12
N ILE A 54 2.06 4.75 -5.24
CA ILE A 54 2.38 4.27 -6.59
C ILE A 54 3.86 4.44 -6.87
N VAL A 55 4.42 5.56 -6.41
CA VAL A 55 5.78 6.00 -6.70
C VAL A 55 6.71 5.80 -5.50
N ASN A 56 8.00 6.06 -5.75
CA ASN A 56 9.08 5.94 -4.78
C ASN A 56 9.39 4.48 -4.36
N ARG A 57 10.56 4.25 -3.77
CA ARG A 57 11.07 2.93 -3.35
C ARG A 57 11.20 1.88 -4.46
N GLY A 58 11.13 2.26 -5.72
CA GLY A 58 11.30 1.31 -6.81
C GLY A 58 11.67 1.97 -8.13
N PRO A 59 12.14 1.16 -9.09
CA PRO A 59 12.86 1.67 -10.26
C PRO A 59 11.96 2.31 -11.32
N SER A 60 10.65 1.99 -11.34
CA SER A 60 9.78 2.33 -12.48
C SER A 60 8.60 3.24 -12.09
N SER A 61 8.85 4.22 -11.20
CA SER A 61 7.80 5.11 -10.65
C SER A 61 7.02 5.86 -11.72
N ALA A 62 7.71 6.46 -12.71
CA ALA A 62 7.05 7.18 -13.79
C ALA A 62 6.19 6.27 -14.69
N ALA A 63 6.63 5.05 -14.93
CA ALA A 63 5.88 4.08 -15.72
C ALA A 63 4.64 3.59 -14.97
N CYS A 64 4.76 3.34 -13.65
CA CYS A 64 3.63 2.95 -12.79
C CYS A 64 2.59 4.07 -12.69
N LEU A 65 3.02 5.32 -12.47
CA LEU A 65 2.11 6.47 -12.41
C LEU A 65 1.34 6.62 -13.72
N ARG A 66 2.04 6.61 -14.86
CA ARG A 66 1.41 6.68 -16.18
C ARG A 66 0.41 5.55 -16.40
N PHE A 67 0.78 4.31 -16.09
CA PHE A 67 -0.10 3.15 -16.20
C PHE A 67 -1.42 3.35 -15.42
N VAL A 68 -1.33 3.82 -14.17
CA VAL A 68 -2.51 4.06 -13.33
C VAL A 68 -3.34 5.23 -13.88
N GLN A 69 -2.72 6.33 -14.31
CA GLN A 69 -3.42 7.48 -14.91
C GLN A 69 -4.19 7.09 -16.18
N GLU A 70 -3.59 6.28 -17.06
CA GLU A 70 -4.27 5.73 -18.24
C GLU A 70 -5.50 4.89 -17.83
N ARG A 71 -5.38 4.04 -16.81
CA ARG A 71 -6.52 3.27 -16.30
C ARG A 71 -7.59 4.13 -15.64
N CYS A 72 -7.22 5.22 -14.98
CA CYS A 72 -8.18 6.20 -14.47
C CYS A 72 -8.98 6.84 -15.61
N ALA A 73 -8.30 7.22 -16.70
CA ALA A 73 -8.93 7.86 -17.86
C ALA A 73 -9.81 6.88 -18.66
N ASP A 74 -9.30 5.67 -18.96
CA ASP A 74 -9.92 4.74 -19.89
C ASP A 74 -10.95 3.80 -19.23
N SER A 75 -10.74 3.44 -17.97
CA SER A 75 -11.48 2.38 -17.27
C SER A 75 -12.06 2.83 -15.94
N GLY A 76 -11.97 4.11 -15.59
CA GLY A 76 -12.60 4.69 -14.42
C GLY A 76 -11.99 4.24 -13.09
N TRP A 77 -10.72 3.81 -13.08
CA TRP A 77 -10.02 3.56 -11.83
C TRP A 77 -9.99 4.84 -11.00
N ARG A 78 -10.02 4.69 -9.68
CA ARG A 78 -9.89 5.81 -8.75
C ARG A 78 -8.56 5.71 -8.04
N LEU A 79 -7.98 6.85 -7.72
CA LEU A 79 -6.64 6.94 -7.15
C LEU A 79 -6.64 7.93 -6.00
N ILE A 80 -5.97 7.59 -4.90
CA ILE A 80 -5.66 8.50 -3.79
C ILE A 80 -4.16 8.66 -3.63
N ARG A 81 -3.77 9.70 -2.88
CA ARG A 81 -2.41 10.00 -2.49
C ARG A 81 -2.03 9.23 -1.23
N GLY A 82 -0.86 8.57 -1.26
CA GLY A 82 -0.22 7.99 -0.09
C GLY A 82 0.90 8.87 0.46
N ASN A 83 1.60 8.39 1.48
CA ASN A 83 2.69 9.15 2.10
C ASN A 83 3.95 9.22 1.21
N HIS A 84 4.13 8.29 0.27
CA HIS A 84 5.28 8.35 -0.63
C HIS A 84 5.09 9.37 -1.75
N GLU A 85 3.87 9.63 -2.19
CA GLU A 85 3.57 10.81 -3.01
C GLU A 85 3.90 12.09 -2.24
N ASP A 86 3.56 12.21 -0.94
CA ASP A 86 3.91 13.38 -0.10
C ASP A 86 5.43 13.55 0.06
N TYR A 87 6.20 12.47 0.17
CA TYR A 87 7.66 12.57 0.21
C TYR A 87 8.21 13.14 -1.09
N VAL A 88 7.70 12.71 -2.25
CA VAL A 88 8.10 13.26 -3.56
C VAL A 88 7.74 14.75 -3.64
N ILE A 89 6.53 15.13 -3.29
CA ILE A 89 6.08 16.54 -3.23
C ILE A 89 7.02 17.36 -2.34
N SER A 90 7.37 16.83 -1.16
CA SER A 90 8.23 17.54 -0.21
C SER A 90 9.62 17.83 -0.73
N VAL A 91 10.23 16.94 -1.51
CA VAL A 91 11.56 17.18 -2.09
C VAL A 91 11.52 18.08 -3.32
N VAL A 92 10.39 18.14 -4.02
CA VAL A 92 10.16 19.11 -5.10
C VAL A 92 10.06 20.53 -4.54
N HIS A 93 9.32 20.72 -3.44
CA HIS A 93 9.16 22.02 -2.80
C HIS A 93 10.39 22.50 -2.03
N ASP A 94 11.09 21.57 -1.38
CA ASP A 94 12.32 21.88 -0.65
C ASP A 94 13.47 20.98 -1.16
N PRO A 95 14.24 21.44 -2.15
CA PRO A 95 15.36 20.68 -2.69
C PRO A 95 16.62 20.70 -1.81
N THR A 96 16.55 21.28 -0.60
CA THR A 96 17.70 21.41 0.28
C THR A 96 18.23 20.06 0.73
N ASP A 97 19.55 19.86 0.65
CA ASP A 97 20.20 18.68 1.17
C ASP A 97 20.17 18.64 2.70
N ARG A 98 20.07 17.42 3.24
CA ARG A 98 20.11 17.16 4.68
C ARG A 98 21.27 16.22 4.99
N PRO A 99 21.87 16.30 6.19
CA PRO A 99 22.93 15.36 6.59
C PRO A 99 22.36 13.99 7.00
N GLY A 100 23.26 13.02 7.07
CA GLY A 100 23.00 11.71 7.68
C GLY A 100 21.87 10.93 7.01
N ILE A 101 21.12 10.20 7.82
CA ILE A 101 20.03 9.30 7.39
C ILE A 101 18.93 10.05 6.62
N GLU A 102 18.55 11.25 7.09
CA GLU A 102 17.54 12.05 6.41
C GLU A 102 17.98 12.42 4.99
N GLY A 103 19.24 12.85 4.83
CA GLY A 103 19.80 13.18 3.52
C GLY A 103 19.85 11.98 2.57
N ALA A 104 20.20 10.82 3.10
CA ALA A 104 20.22 9.59 2.32
C ALA A 104 18.83 9.19 1.83
N ILE A 105 17.80 9.28 2.69
CA ILE A 105 16.40 9.03 2.31
C ILE A 105 15.94 10.05 1.27
N ARG A 106 16.19 11.35 1.51
CA ARG A 106 15.78 12.42 0.58
C ARG A 106 16.42 12.27 -0.80
N ARG A 107 17.68 11.80 -0.88
CA ARG A 107 18.34 11.51 -2.15
C ARG A 107 17.61 10.43 -2.96
N ASN A 108 17.17 9.36 -2.29
CA ASN A 108 16.38 8.30 -2.93
C ASN A 108 15.01 8.81 -3.41
N VAL A 109 14.34 9.65 -2.62
CA VAL A 109 13.08 10.30 -3.00
C VAL A 109 13.30 11.27 -4.18
N ARG A 110 14.39 12.03 -4.18
CA ARG A 110 14.72 12.97 -5.26
C ARG A 110 14.94 12.26 -6.60
N TRP A 111 15.61 11.10 -6.56
CA TRP A 111 15.76 10.27 -7.77
C TRP A 111 14.38 9.95 -8.39
N THR A 112 13.39 9.64 -7.56
CA THR A 112 12.00 9.44 -8.00
C THR A 112 11.39 10.74 -8.56
N ALA A 113 11.56 11.87 -7.88
CA ALA A 113 11.07 13.16 -8.35
C ALA A 113 11.66 13.52 -9.72
N ASP A 114 12.96 13.29 -9.92
CA ASP A 114 13.65 13.52 -11.20
C ASP A 114 13.11 12.60 -12.32
N GLN A 115 12.81 11.33 -11.99
CA GLN A 115 12.20 10.40 -12.93
C GLN A 115 10.79 10.82 -13.35
N LEU A 116 10.00 11.40 -12.42
CA LEU A 116 8.65 11.89 -12.68
C LEU A 116 8.66 13.20 -13.47
N GLY A 117 9.67 14.05 -13.30
CA GLY A 117 9.73 15.37 -13.91
C GLY A 117 8.49 16.21 -13.62
N ALA A 118 7.85 16.75 -14.64
CA ALA A 118 6.66 17.60 -14.50
C ALA A 118 5.47 16.88 -13.86
N ALA A 119 5.37 15.55 -13.98
CA ALA A 119 4.28 14.78 -13.38
C ALA A 119 4.33 14.75 -11.84
N ALA A 120 5.47 15.06 -11.22
CA ALA A 120 5.56 15.15 -9.77
C ALA A 120 4.62 16.22 -9.17
N ALA A 121 4.39 17.34 -9.88
CA ALA A 121 3.46 18.39 -9.45
C ALA A 121 1.98 17.96 -9.50
N GLU A 122 1.64 16.93 -10.28
CA GLU A 122 0.27 16.42 -10.36
C GLU A 122 -0.12 15.61 -9.12
N LEU A 123 0.86 15.08 -8.39
CA LEU A 123 0.63 14.28 -7.17
C LEU A 123 -0.11 15.07 -6.08
N GLU A 124 0.09 16.39 -6.00
CA GLU A 124 -0.59 17.26 -5.03
C GLU A 124 -2.10 17.31 -5.22
N ARG A 125 -2.56 17.10 -6.44
CA ARG A 125 -4.00 17.16 -6.79
C ARG A 125 -4.74 15.87 -6.49
N LEU A 126 -4.03 14.80 -6.14
CA LEU A 126 -4.64 13.54 -5.81
C LEU A 126 -5.44 13.65 -4.50
N PRO A 127 -6.66 13.13 -4.44
CA PRO A 127 -7.43 13.09 -3.20
C PRO A 127 -6.76 12.17 -2.17
N GLU A 128 -7.10 12.35 -0.89
CA GLU A 128 -6.60 11.51 0.20
C GLU A 128 -7.58 10.38 0.57
N ILE A 129 -8.82 10.48 0.12
CA ILE A 129 -9.88 9.53 0.42
C ILE A 129 -10.76 9.26 -0.80
N ILE A 130 -11.13 8.01 -0.99
CA ILE A 130 -12.25 7.61 -1.84
C ILE A 130 -13.40 7.19 -0.94
N SER A 131 -14.58 7.83 -1.12
CA SER A 131 -15.85 7.40 -0.52
C SER A 131 -16.80 6.95 -1.62
N MET A 132 -17.48 5.84 -1.37
CA MET A 132 -18.56 5.31 -2.22
C MET A 132 -19.61 4.62 -1.34
N HIS A 133 -20.72 4.18 -1.92
CA HIS A 133 -21.79 3.53 -1.16
C HIS A 133 -22.01 2.11 -1.67
N ASP A 134 -22.25 1.21 -0.72
CA ASP A 134 -22.69 -0.14 -1.02
C ASP A 134 -24.17 -0.16 -1.47
N PRO A 135 -24.66 -1.30 -1.96
CA PRO A 135 -26.04 -1.41 -2.43
C PRO A 135 -27.12 -1.16 -1.36
N ALA A 136 -26.79 -1.19 -0.08
CA ALA A 136 -27.68 -0.85 1.04
C ALA A 136 -27.56 0.62 1.49
N GLY A 137 -26.67 1.40 0.86
CA GLY A 137 -26.42 2.80 1.19
C GLY A 137 -25.36 3.02 2.28
N GLY A 138 -24.68 1.95 2.73
CA GLY A 138 -23.58 2.03 3.65
C GLY A 138 -22.32 2.61 3.02
N GLU A 139 -21.59 3.46 3.73
CA GLU A 139 -20.36 4.07 3.21
C GLU A 139 -19.20 3.08 3.16
N VAL A 140 -18.47 3.08 2.06
CA VAL A 140 -17.20 2.37 1.88
C VAL A 140 -16.09 3.41 1.75
N ARG A 141 -15.06 3.32 2.59
CA ARG A 141 -13.93 4.23 2.56
C ARG A 141 -12.65 3.52 2.16
N ILE A 142 -11.88 4.19 1.32
CA ILE A 142 -10.53 3.77 0.97
C ILE A 142 -9.62 4.95 1.31
N VAL A 143 -8.68 4.73 2.21
CA VAL A 143 -7.66 5.69 2.64
C VAL A 143 -6.30 4.99 2.61
N HIS A 144 -5.20 5.76 2.53
CA HIS A 144 -3.90 5.12 2.44
C HIS A 144 -3.53 4.35 3.73
N ALA A 145 -3.67 4.98 4.89
CA ALA A 145 -3.29 4.39 6.19
C ALA A 145 -4.46 4.37 7.20
N SER A 146 -4.93 5.53 7.64
CA SER A 146 -6.06 5.66 8.57
C SER A 146 -6.86 6.93 8.29
N MET A 147 -7.96 7.11 9.03
CA MET A 147 -8.72 8.37 9.00
C MET A 147 -8.03 9.51 9.75
N ARG A 148 -7.01 9.22 10.56
CA ARG A 148 -6.24 10.24 11.30
C ARG A 148 -5.19 10.91 10.40
N HIS A 149 -4.41 10.12 9.65
CA HIS A 149 -3.42 10.58 8.68
C HIS A 149 -2.84 9.41 7.87
N ASN A 150 -2.12 9.73 6.79
CA ASN A 150 -1.60 8.75 5.82
C ASN A 150 -0.28 8.05 6.21
N ARG A 151 0.11 8.08 7.50
CA ARG A 151 1.32 7.41 8.05
C ARG A 151 1.02 6.61 9.31
N ASP A 152 -0.24 6.35 9.56
CA ASP A 152 -0.70 5.60 10.73
C ASP A 152 -0.67 4.09 10.45
N ASN A 153 -0.32 3.31 11.46
CA ASN A 153 -0.15 1.87 11.26
C ASN A 153 -1.39 1.09 11.71
N VAL A 154 -2.20 0.63 10.76
CA VAL A 154 -3.27 -0.33 11.01
C VAL A 154 -2.71 -1.75 10.88
N LEU A 155 -2.46 -2.40 12.02
CA LEU A 155 -1.83 -3.71 12.14
C LEU A 155 -2.76 -4.75 12.77
N ALA A 156 -2.46 -6.03 12.59
CA ALA A 156 -3.16 -7.12 13.26
C ALA A 156 -3.08 -7.02 14.80
N THR A 157 -2.00 -6.42 15.31
CA THR A 157 -1.72 -6.23 16.73
C THR A 157 -2.23 -4.91 17.28
N THR A 158 -2.82 -4.02 16.46
CA THR A 158 -3.39 -2.76 16.93
C THR A 158 -4.51 -3.04 17.94
N PRO A 159 -4.47 -2.47 19.16
CA PRO A 159 -5.53 -2.63 20.14
C PRO A 159 -6.88 -2.15 19.60
N ASP A 160 -7.98 -2.75 20.08
CA ASP A 160 -9.32 -2.43 19.59
C ASP A 160 -9.69 -0.96 19.74
N ASP A 161 -9.35 -0.36 20.88
CA ASP A 161 -9.67 1.05 21.13
C ASP A 161 -8.90 1.98 20.20
N GLU A 162 -7.64 1.71 19.99
CA GLU A 162 -6.83 2.45 19.01
C GLU A 162 -7.36 2.28 17.59
N LEU A 163 -7.72 1.05 17.20
CA LEU A 163 -8.28 0.79 15.87
C LEU A 163 -9.60 1.55 15.66
N ARG A 164 -10.46 1.66 16.68
CA ARG A 164 -11.69 2.47 16.58
C ARG A 164 -11.40 3.93 16.30
N GLU A 165 -10.38 4.50 16.95
CA GLU A 165 -9.94 5.88 16.68
C GLU A 165 -9.37 6.03 15.26
N GLN A 166 -8.58 5.07 14.79
CA GLN A 166 -7.97 5.08 13.46
C GLN A 166 -8.99 5.05 12.32
N ILE A 167 -10.13 4.41 12.53
CA ILE A 167 -11.18 4.24 11.49
C ILE A 167 -12.38 5.18 11.66
N ALA A 168 -12.41 6.00 12.70
CA ALA A 168 -13.54 6.87 13.02
C ALA A 168 -13.80 7.95 11.94
N PRO A 169 -15.10 8.28 11.69
CA PRO A 169 -16.31 7.64 12.18
C PRO A 169 -16.52 6.25 11.57
N PRO A 170 -17.24 5.32 12.25
CA PRO A 170 -17.40 3.95 11.74
C PRO A 170 -18.19 3.90 10.43
N CYS A 171 -17.85 2.94 9.57
CA CYS A 171 -18.52 2.64 8.31
C CYS A 171 -18.51 1.12 8.06
N PRO A 172 -19.37 0.56 7.19
CA PRO A 172 -19.42 -0.88 6.94
C PRO A 172 -18.12 -1.49 6.42
N LEU A 173 -17.35 -0.73 5.61
CA LEU A 173 -16.08 -1.18 5.06
C LEU A 173 -15.07 -0.02 5.01
N ILE A 174 -13.89 -0.23 5.57
CA ILE A 174 -12.72 0.62 5.37
C ILE A 174 -11.56 -0.21 4.83
N VAL A 175 -10.90 0.29 3.79
CA VAL A 175 -9.78 -0.37 3.13
C VAL A 175 -8.55 0.53 3.20
N VAL A 176 -7.41 -0.06 3.60
CA VAL A 176 -6.14 0.63 3.82
C VAL A 176 -4.97 -0.13 3.19
N GLY A 177 -3.80 0.50 3.08
CA GLY A 177 -2.51 -0.04 2.68
C GLY A 177 -1.40 0.29 3.69
N HIS A 178 -0.34 0.99 3.24
CA HIS A 178 0.74 1.61 4.00
C HIS A 178 1.69 0.66 4.74
N THR A 179 1.15 -0.27 5.52
CA THR A 179 2.00 -1.17 6.32
C THR A 179 2.61 -2.31 5.51
N HIS A 180 2.14 -2.50 4.26
CA HIS A 180 2.50 -3.61 3.35
C HIS A 180 2.22 -5.00 3.93
N ARG A 181 1.39 -5.09 4.98
CA ARG A 181 1.00 -6.32 5.66
C ARG A 181 -0.51 -6.50 5.55
N PRO A 182 -0.99 -7.50 4.83
CA PRO A 182 -2.41 -7.68 4.67
C PRO A 182 -3.09 -8.04 6.00
N LEU A 183 -4.32 -7.55 6.14
CA LEU A 183 -5.16 -7.76 7.32
C LEU A 183 -6.62 -7.80 6.90
N ILE A 184 -7.38 -8.73 7.43
CA ILE A 184 -8.84 -8.69 7.44
C ILE A 184 -9.27 -8.80 8.90
N ARG A 185 -9.92 -7.77 9.42
CA ARG A 185 -10.36 -7.71 10.80
C ARG A 185 -11.72 -7.06 10.89
N ARG A 186 -12.62 -7.66 11.66
CA ARG A 186 -13.91 -7.06 11.97
C ARG A 186 -13.85 -6.44 13.36
N ILE A 187 -14.28 -5.20 13.45
CA ILE A 187 -14.43 -4.49 14.72
C ILE A 187 -15.80 -3.83 14.72
N ASP A 188 -16.62 -4.17 15.72
CA ASP A 188 -18.02 -3.76 15.81
C ASP A 188 -18.76 -4.07 14.48
N SER A 189 -19.31 -3.06 13.80
CA SER A 189 -19.99 -3.21 12.50
C SER A 189 -19.06 -3.00 11.28
N THR A 190 -17.79 -2.64 11.51
CA THR A 190 -16.84 -2.29 10.45
C THR A 190 -15.97 -3.48 10.05
N LEU A 191 -15.89 -3.76 8.75
CA LEU A 191 -14.85 -4.61 8.18
C LEU A 191 -13.64 -3.73 7.82
N VAL A 192 -12.50 -3.98 8.45
CA VAL A 192 -11.21 -3.31 8.20
C VAL A 192 -10.36 -4.24 7.36
N VAL A 193 -9.88 -3.75 6.22
CA VAL A 193 -9.05 -4.52 5.29
C VAL A 193 -7.79 -3.75 4.97
N ASN A 194 -6.63 -4.29 5.32
CA ASN A 194 -5.36 -3.83 4.75
C ASN A 194 -5.03 -4.74 3.56
N VAL A 195 -4.86 -4.16 2.40
CA VAL A 195 -4.67 -4.93 1.15
C VAL A 195 -3.23 -5.41 0.93
N GLY A 196 -2.33 -5.11 1.87
CA GLY A 196 -0.91 -5.40 1.70
C GLY A 196 -0.28 -4.49 0.65
N SER A 197 0.70 -4.99 -0.07
CA SER A 197 1.44 -4.22 -1.08
C SER A 197 1.55 -4.98 -2.40
N VAL A 198 1.31 -4.26 -3.50
CA VAL A 198 1.53 -4.79 -4.86
C VAL A 198 3.01 -5.01 -5.12
N GLY A 199 3.83 -4.01 -4.81
CA GLY A 199 5.22 -3.99 -5.27
C GLY A 199 6.27 -4.36 -4.23
N LEU A 200 5.96 -4.19 -2.94
CA LEU A 200 6.94 -4.28 -1.85
C LEU A 200 6.34 -4.85 -0.56
N PRO A 201 5.86 -6.11 -0.52
CA PRO A 201 5.32 -6.73 0.69
C PRO A 201 6.32 -6.79 1.85
N PHE A 202 5.81 -6.75 3.10
CA PHE A 202 6.62 -6.78 4.34
C PHE A 202 6.20 -7.86 5.32
N ASP A 203 5.89 -9.04 4.81
CA ASP A 203 5.48 -10.22 5.59
C ASP A 203 6.22 -11.51 5.19
N GLY A 204 7.32 -11.35 4.43
CA GLY A 204 8.15 -12.46 3.94
C GLY A 204 7.60 -13.17 2.70
N ASP A 205 6.41 -12.80 2.22
CA ASP A 205 5.83 -13.32 0.97
C ASP A 205 6.01 -12.29 -0.14
N THR A 206 6.94 -12.54 -1.04
CA THR A 206 7.34 -11.59 -2.10
C THR A 206 6.40 -11.55 -3.30
N ARG A 207 5.26 -12.27 -3.28
CA ARG A 207 4.23 -12.19 -4.32
C ARG A 207 3.48 -10.87 -4.23
N ALA A 208 3.05 -10.34 -5.37
CA ALA A 208 2.18 -9.17 -5.41
C ALA A 208 0.89 -9.40 -4.63
N CYS A 209 0.43 -8.40 -3.88
CA CYS A 209 -0.71 -8.51 -3.00
C CYS A 209 -1.74 -7.41 -3.27
N TYR A 210 -3.03 -7.75 -3.30
CA TYR A 210 -4.13 -6.80 -3.37
C TYR A 210 -5.40 -7.37 -2.73
N GLY A 211 -6.44 -6.55 -2.54
CA GLY A 211 -7.70 -6.95 -1.93
C GLY A 211 -8.87 -7.05 -2.91
N ARG A 212 -9.68 -8.08 -2.73
CA ARG A 212 -11.01 -8.23 -3.35
C ARG A 212 -12.07 -8.09 -2.27
N MET A 213 -12.98 -7.14 -2.41
CA MET A 213 -14.13 -6.97 -1.53
C MET A 213 -15.41 -7.26 -2.30
N GLU A 214 -16.31 -8.04 -1.70
CA GLU A 214 -17.59 -8.41 -2.30
C GLU A 214 -18.72 -8.14 -1.30
N TRP A 215 -19.65 -7.27 -1.69
CA TRP A 215 -20.94 -7.13 -1.02
C TRP A 215 -21.87 -8.23 -1.49
N ARG A 216 -22.26 -9.08 -0.57
CA ARG A 216 -23.23 -10.14 -0.81
C ARG A 216 -23.96 -10.48 0.49
N ASP A 217 -25.21 -10.91 0.36
CA ASP A 217 -26.06 -11.32 1.48
C ASP A 217 -26.19 -10.25 2.60
N GLY A 218 -26.08 -8.95 2.21
CA GLY A 218 -26.23 -7.82 3.12
C GLY A 218 -24.97 -7.44 3.92
N ILE A 219 -23.83 -8.06 3.65
CA ILE A 219 -22.56 -7.78 4.34
C ILE A 219 -21.37 -7.76 3.36
N TRP A 220 -20.29 -7.13 3.81
CA TRP A 220 -19.00 -7.16 3.12
C TRP A 220 -18.21 -8.42 3.48
N HIS A 221 -17.65 -9.04 2.44
CA HIS A 221 -16.63 -10.08 2.50
C HIS A 221 -15.36 -9.55 1.87
N ALA A 222 -14.20 -10.00 2.35
CA ALA A 222 -12.91 -9.63 1.79
C ALA A 222 -12.04 -10.87 1.58
N GLU A 223 -11.20 -10.78 0.55
CA GLU A 223 -10.16 -11.77 0.23
C GLU A 223 -8.86 -11.03 -0.08
N ILE A 224 -7.75 -11.52 0.43
CA ILE A 224 -6.42 -11.08 0.05
C ILE A 224 -5.87 -12.00 -1.02
N VAL A 225 -5.58 -11.45 -2.17
CA VAL A 225 -5.05 -12.17 -3.33
C VAL A 225 -3.54 -12.01 -3.41
N ARG A 226 -2.83 -13.13 -3.58
CA ARG A 226 -1.38 -13.18 -3.78
C ARG A 226 -1.07 -13.73 -5.15
N LEU A 227 -0.33 -12.98 -5.96
CA LEU A 227 -0.02 -13.34 -7.34
C LEU A 227 1.48 -13.43 -7.58
N PRO A 228 1.96 -14.50 -8.22
CA PRO A 228 3.28 -14.48 -8.81
C PRO A 228 3.32 -13.45 -9.94
N TYR A 229 4.49 -12.85 -10.15
CA TYR A 229 4.73 -11.94 -11.26
C TYR A 229 6.16 -12.15 -11.79
N ASP A 230 6.52 -11.50 -12.86
CA ASP A 230 7.86 -11.57 -13.46
C ASP A 230 8.88 -10.85 -12.56
N ARG A 231 9.40 -11.57 -11.57
CA ARG A 231 10.37 -11.05 -10.61
C ARG A 231 11.74 -10.82 -11.24
N GLU A 232 12.11 -11.61 -12.22
CA GLU A 232 13.40 -11.45 -12.94
C GLU A 232 13.40 -10.12 -13.68
N ARG A 233 12.30 -9.79 -14.35
CA ARG A 233 12.13 -8.49 -14.99
C ARG A 233 12.13 -7.36 -13.97
N ALA A 234 11.44 -7.49 -12.84
CA ALA A 234 11.42 -6.47 -11.80
C ALA A 234 12.82 -6.25 -11.19
N GLU A 235 13.58 -7.32 -10.97
CA GLU A 235 14.96 -7.25 -10.49
C GLU A 235 15.89 -6.58 -11.53
N TYR A 236 15.74 -6.93 -12.81
CA TYR A 236 16.47 -6.30 -13.89
C TYR A 236 16.19 -4.79 -13.98
N ASP A 237 14.96 -4.36 -13.73
CA ASP A 237 14.59 -2.94 -13.77
C ASP A 237 15.37 -2.10 -12.74
N PHE A 238 15.73 -2.66 -11.57
CA PHE A 238 16.58 -1.98 -10.57
C PHE A 238 17.97 -1.64 -11.13
N ILE A 239 18.50 -2.50 -12.02
CA ILE A 239 19.79 -2.30 -12.68
C ILE A 239 19.63 -1.41 -13.91
N ALA A 240 18.70 -1.74 -14.79
CA ALA A 240 18.54 -1.11 -16.09
C ALA A 240 18.16 0.39 -16.01
N THR A 241 17.44 0.79 -14.95
CA THR A 241 17.08 2.20 -14.72
C THR A 241 18.20 3.00 -14.06
N GLY A 242 19.27 2.35 -13.60
CA GLY A 242 20.33 2.96 -12.81
C GLY A 242 19.92 3.25 -11.36
N TYR A 243 18.80 2.69 -10.88
CA TYR A 243 18.31 2.94 -9.52
C TYR A 243 19.34 2.58 -8.46
N LEU A 244 19.99 1.42 -8.57
CA LEU A 244 21.00 0.96 -7.60
C LEU A 244 22.22 1.87 -7.57
N ASP A 245 22.61 2.41 -8.71
CA ASP A 245 23.86 3.18 -8.86
C ASP A 245 23.68 4.66 -8.53
N THR A 246 22.49 5.22 -8.78
CA THR A 246 22.31 6.68 -8.79
C THR A 246 21.33 7.22 -7.75
N SER A 247 20.45 6.38 -7.17
CA SER A 247 19.44 6.84 -6.19
C SER A 247 19.98 6.96 -4.75
N GLY A 248 21.27 6.70 -4.55
CA GLY A 248 21.96 6.81 -3.26
C GLY A 248 21.93 5.53 -2.41
N PRO A 249 22.56 5.54 -1.22
CA PRO A 249 22.85 4.33 -0.45
C PRO A 249 21.59 3.58 0.01
N VAL A 250 20.46 4.28 0.18
CA VAL A 250 19.16 3.66 0.57
C VAL A 250 18.65 2.67 -0.48
N ALA A 251 19.11 2.79 -1.74
CA ALA A 251 18.77 1.83 -2.80
C ALA A 251 19.07 0.38 -2.41
N ARG A 252 20.14 0.15 -1.65
CA ARG A 252 20.56 -1.18 -1.17
C ARG A 252 19.55 -1.77 -0.18
N LEU A 253 18.98 -0.94 0.69
CA LEU A 253 17.94 -1.36 1.62
C LEU A 253 16.64 -1.68 0.86
N VAL A 254 16.22 -0.81 -0.06
CA VAL A 254 15.02 -1.04 -0.88
C VAL A 254 15.15 -2.30 -1.72
N TYR A 255 16.31 -2.53 -2.31
CA TYR A 255 16.55 -3.74 -3.10
C TYR A 255 16.50 -5.02 -2.25
N ASP A 256 17.03 -4.98 -1.02
CA ASP A 256 16.91 -6.11 -0.10
C ASP A 256 15.46 -6.30 0.39
N GLU A 257 14.70 -5.23 0.65
CA GLU A 257 13.26 -5.27 0.92
C GLU A 257 12.51 -5.99 -0.24
N PHE A 258 12.79 -5.59 -1.48
CA PHE A 258 12.21 -6.22 -2.66
C PHE A 258 12.54 -7.72 -2.76
N ARG A 259 13.80 -8.09 -2.52
CA ARG A 259 14.24 -9.49 -2.63
C ARG A 259 13.68 -10.39 -1.55
N THR A 260 13.54 -9.89 -0.34
CA THR A 260 13.28 -10.69 0.86
C THR A 260 11.84 -10.59 1.38
N GLY A 261 11.12 -9.53 1.02
CA GLY A 261 9.80 -9.24 1.58
C GLY A 261 9.84 -8.79 3.04
N TRP A 262 10.98 -8.30 3.52
CA TRP A 262 11.14 -7.81 4.90
C TRP A 262 11.54 -6.34 4.94
N PRO A 263 10.95 -5.50 5.81
CA PRO A 263 11.28 -4.09 5.89
C PRO A 263 12.71 -3.88 6.41
N ARG A 264 13.42 -2.90 5.83
CA ARG A 264 14.78 -2.52 6.22
C ARG A 264 14.85 -1.08 6.69
N ILE A 265 14.25 -0.16 5.92
CA ILE A 265 14.40 1.28 6.15
C ILE A 265 13.91 1.66 7.55
N TYR A 266 12.76 1.16 7.98
CA TYR A 266 12.24 1.47 9.31
C TYR A 266 13.21 1.03 10.42
N THR A 267 13.69 -0.22 10.34
CA THR A 267 14.66 -0.77 11.31
C THR A 267 15.97 -0.01 11.26
N TRP A 268 16.45 0.34 10.07
CA TRP A 268 17.68 1.10 9.89
C TRP A 268 17.57 2.48 10.54
N VAL A 269 16.53 3.24 10.28
CA VAL A 269 16.30 4.55 10.90
C VAL A 269 16.19 4.45 12.41
N SER A 270 15.41 3.49 12.91
CA SER A 270 15.19 3.29 14.35
C SER A 270 16.47 2.91 15.10
N ARG A 271 17.35 2.12 14.47
CA ARG A 271 18.53 1.56 15.12
C ARG A 271 19.77 2.45 15.03
N TYR A 272 19.96 3.12 13.88
CA TYR A 272 21.25 3.76 13.58
C TYR A 272 21.20 5.29 13.53
N ARG A 273 20.02 5.91 13.66
CA ARG A 273 19.87 7.36 13.52
C ARG A 273 20.79 8.14 14.47
N GLU A 274 20.87 7.75 15.72
CA GLU A 274 21.67 8.45 16.72
C GLU A 274 23.16 8.31 16.45
N ALA A 275 23.65 7.09 16.18
CA ALA A 275 25.05 6.82 15.89
C ALA A 275 25.52 7.55 14.62
N VAL A 276 24.70 7.60 13.58
CA VAL A 276 25.01 8.33 12.35
C VAL A 276 25.03 9.84 12.59
N LEU A 277 24.09 10.38 13.38
CA LEU A 277 24.07 11.81 13.73
C LEU A 277 25.26 12.19 14.62
N ALA A 278 25.71 11.32 15.49
CA ALA A 278 26.90 11.52 16.33
C ALA A 278 28.23 11.38 15.56
N GLY A 279 28.18 10.91 14.30
CA GLY A 279 29.37 10.64 13.49
C GLY A 279 30.15 9.39 13.90
N GLU A 280 29.54 8.51 14.70
CA GLU A 280 30.10 7.24 15.12
C GLU A 280 30.14 6.20 13.99
N LEU A 281 29.16 6.28 13.10
CA LEU A 281 29.01 5.47 11.88
C LEU A 281 28.68 6.37 10.70
N SER A 282 29.20 6.03 9.53
CA SER A 282 28.70 6.58 8.27
C SER A 282 27.34 5.94 7.90
N VAL A 283 26.65 6.58 6.96
CA VAL A 283 25.42 6.02 6.38
C VAL A 283 25.68 4.65 5.77
N ASP A 284 26.77 4.49 5.01
CA ASP A 284 27.08 3.23 4.33
C ASP A 284 27.44 2.12 5.31
N GLU A 285 28.28 2.38 6.31
CA GLU A 285 28.60 1.40 7.37
C GLU A 285 27.35 0.93 8.11
N SER A 286 26.44 1.86 8.45
CA SER A 286 25.19 1.51 9.14
C SER A 286 24.26 0.63 8.30
N ILE A 287 24.24 0.81 6.97
CA ILE A 287 23.52 -0.05 6.03
C ILE A 287 24.17 -1.43 5.95
N ASP A 288 25.50 -1.49 5.81
CA ASP A 288 26.24 -2.75 5.78
C ASP A 288 26.02 -3.59 7.02
N GLU A 289 26.10 -2.97 8.21
CA GLU A 289 25.80 -3.64 9.47
C GLU A 289 24.38 -4.20 9.53
N LEU A 290 23.37 -3.41 9.13
CA LEU A 290 21.99 -3.89 9.13
C LEU A 290 21.78 -5.06 8.17
N LEU A 291 22.28 -4.97 6.94
CA LEU A 291 22.12 -6.03 5.96
C LEU A 291 22.82 -7.32 6.40
N ALA A 292 24.03 -7.22 6.98
CA ALA A 292 24.72 -8.36 7.56
C ALA A 292 23.95 -8.98 8.74
N LEU A 293 23.39 -8.14 9.61
CA LEU A 293 22.62 -8.57 10.77
C LEU A 293 21.32 -9.30 10.38
N CYS A 294 20.65 -8.84 9.32
CA CYS A 294 19.42 -9.46 8.80
C CYS A 294 19.70 -10.75 8.02
N ASN A 295 20.83 -10.84 7.34
CA ASN A 295 21.25 -12.01 6.54
C ASN A 295 20.11 -12.58 5.66
N GLY A 296 19.36 -11.71 4.98
CA GLY A 296 18.21 -12.07 4.13
C GLY A 296 16.93 -12.45 4.87
N GLY A 297 16.97 -12.61 6.20
CA GLY A 297 15.82 -12.89 7.07
C GLY A 297 15.11 -11.62 7.57
N PRO A 298 14.10 -11.77 8.46
CA PRO A 298 13.45 -10.64 9.10
C PRO A 298 14.44 -9.82 9.95
N PRO A 299 14.17 -8.52 10.17
CA PRO A 299 14.96 -7.73 11.12
C PRO A 299 14.95 -8.35 12.53
N PRO A 300 16.02 -8.18 13.35
CA PRO A 300 16.16 -8.84 14.64
C PRO A 300 15.01 -8.59 15.62
N ASP A 301 14.43 -7.38 15.58
CA ASP A 301 13.35 -6.95 16.46
C ASP A 301 11.96 -7.17 15.84
N TRP A 302 11.88 -7.93 14.73
CA TRP A 302 10.66 -8.19 14.03
C TRP A 302 9.72 -9.08 14.85
N LYS A 303 8.61 -8.52 15.32
CA LYS A 303 7.53 -9.30 15.90
C LYS A 303 6.61 -9.76 14.78
N GLN A 304 6.58 -11.08 14.52
CA GLN A 304 5.56 -11.63 13.63
C GLN A 304 4.19 -11.23 14.16
N PRO A 305 3.28 -10.67 13.34
CA PRO A 305 1.88 -10.59 13.70
C PRO A 305 1.36 -12.02 13.90
N ALA A 306 0.46 -12.23 14.86
CA ALA A 306 -0.28 -13.49 14.97
C ALA A 306 -0.87 -13.84 13.60
N ALA A 307 -0.88 -15.14 13.25
CA ALA A 307 -1.28 -15.63 11.94
C ALA A 307 -2.58 -14.92 11.47
N PRO A 308 -2.59 -14.27 10.30
CA PRO A 308 -3.68 -13.37 9.91
C PRO A 308 -5.00 -14.07 9.55
N PHE A 309 -5.04 -15.39 9.53
CA PHE A 309 -6.19 -16.15 9.04
C PHE A 309 -6.41 -17.43 9.86
N SER A 310 -7.28 -17.39 10.85
CA SER A 310 -7.97 -18.56 11.40
C SER A 310 -9.47 -18.35 11.26
#